data_cd1d3bc7bd4fe47c1ef89f102ad6e98e
#
_entry.id   cd1d3bc7bd4fe47c1ef89f102ad6e98e
#
_cell.length_a   1.000
_cell.length_b   1.000
_cell.length_c   1.000
_cell.angle_alpha   90.00
_cell.angle_beta   90.00
_cell.angle_gamma   90.00
#
_symmetry.space_group_name_H-M   'P 1'
#
loop_
_entity.id
_entity.type
_entity.pdbx_description
1 polymer ?
#
loop_
_entity_poly.entity_id
_entity_poly.type
_entity_poly.pdbx_seq_one_letter_code
_entity_poly.pdbx_strand_id
1 'polypeptide(L)'
;MNVKTLHDKLIQYMARCLNLEENSFVEEYGGTLQVISRFNFYIPCLYIDQIRTSSKHADSAAMTFLLQDKELEGLEFEKDNEWFKAPVLPHAIFVNVGDQMEIMSNGIFKSAIHRVVPNPEKERISLPLFCGPAQHKEIGPLKALITKDQPAIYKSVKNYNEIFFRYHPTGIRPITTVKMT
;
A
#
# COMPACT_ATOMS: atom_id res chain seq x y z
N MET A 1 1.69 8.26 20.59
CA MET A 1 0.76 8.22 19.41
C MET A 1 0.73 6.78 18.94
N ASN A 2 -0.42 6.20 18.68
CA ASN A 2 -0.53 4.83 18.16
C ASN A 2 -0.77 4.85 16.64
N VAL A 3 -0.60 3.69 15.97
CA VAL A 3 -0.72 3.59 14.50
C VAL A 3 -2.10 4.00 14.01
N LYS A 4 -3.17 3.66 14.75
CA LYS A 4 -4.53 4.07 14.38
C LYS A 4 -4.67 5.59 14.33
N THR A 5 -4.18 6.28 15.35
CA THR A 5 -4.24 7.76 15.39
C THR A 5 -3.44 8.39 14.25
N LEU A 6 -2.28 7.83 13.91
CA LEU A 6 -1.47 8.31 12.79
C LEU A 6 -2.17 8.06 11.46
N HIS A 7 -2.70 6.85 11.26
CA HIS A 7 -3.47 6.48 10.09
C HIS A 7 -4.66 7.43 9.88
N ASP A 8 -5.51 7.59 10.91
CA ASP A 8 -6.73 8.41 10.81
C ASP A 8 -6.41 9.86 10.43
N LYS A 9 -5.37 10.45 11.03
CA LYS A 9 -4.91 11.79 10.67
C LYS A 9 -4.43 11.88 9.22
N LEU A 10 -3.65 10.89 8.75
CA LEU A 10 -3.14 10.92 7.38
C LEU A 10 -4.26 10.81 6.35
N ILE A 11 -5.22 9.90 6.53
CA ILE A 11 -6.32 9.77 5.57
C ILE A 11 -7.28 10.97 5.63
N GLN A 12 -7.44 11.63 6.78
CA GLN A 12 -8.17 12.91 6.90
C GLN A 12 -7.46 14.01 6.09
N TYR A 13 -6.14 14.14 6.20
CA TYR A 13 -5.40 15.09 5.37
C TYR A 13 -5.48 14.74 3.89
N MET A 14 -5.42 13.45 3.53
CA MET A 14 -5.61 13.02 2.14
C MET A 14 -7.00 13.39 1.61
N ALA A 15 -8.07 13.23 2.42
CA ALA A 15 -9.41 13.67 2.06
C ALA A 15 -9.46 15.19 1.80
N ARG A 16 -8.87 15.98 2.69
CA ARG A 16 -8.78 17.44 2.54
C ARG A 16 -8.02 17.87 1.28
N CYS A 17 -6.95 17.16 0.92
CA CYS A 17 -6.21 17.42 -0.34
C CYS A 17 -7.08 17.22 -1.59
N LEU A 18 -8.15 16.44 -1.48
CA LEU A 18 -9.11 16.19 -2.56
C LEU A 18 -10.38 17.06 -2.44
N ASN A 19 -10.40 18.05 -1.54
CA ASN A 19 -11.58 18.86 -1.20
C ASN A 19 -12.80 18.02 -0.77
N LEU A 20 -12.54 16.90 -0.07
CA LEU A 20 -13.57 16.05 0.52
C LEU A 20 -13.74 16.38 2.01
N GLU A 21 -14.89 15.96 2.57
CA GLU A 21 -15.07 15.92 4.02
C GLU A 21 -14.00 15.04 4.68
N GLU A 22 -13.47 15.49 5.83
CA GLU A 22 -12.32 14.85 6.49
C GLU A 22 -12.49 13.35 6.73
N ASN A 23 -13.70 12.91 7.03
CA ASN A 23 -13.99 11.52 7.35
C ASN A 23 -14.38 10.66 6.14
N SER A 24 -14.37 11.19 4.92
CA SER A 24 -14.85 10.48 3.74
C SER A 24 -14.22 9.11 3.57
N PHE A 25 -12.91 8.98 3.73
CA PHE A 25 -12.24 7.67 3.66
C PHE A 25 -12.51 6.80 4.90
N VAL A 26 -12.63 7.39 6.09
CA VAL A 26 -12.95 6.66 7.34
C VAL A 26 -14.35 6.06 7.26
N GLU A 27 -15.31 6.79 6.71
CA GLU A 27 -16.68 6.33 6.49
C GLU A 27 -16.73 5.21 5.45
N GLU A 28 -15.92 5.31 4.39
CA GLU A 28 -15.79 4.23 3.40
C GLU A 28 -15.27 2.94 4.04
N TYR A 29 -14.42 3.01 5.07
CA TYR A 29 -14.00 1.86 5.87
C TYR A 29 -15.14 1.26 6.73
N GLY A 30 -16.25 1.97 6.89
CA GLY A 30 -17.33 1.60 7.82
C GLY A 30 -16.95 1.80 9.28
N GLY A 31 -16.08 2.77 9.57
CA GLY A 31 -15.64 3.14 10.91
C GLY A 31 -14.65 2.18 11.58
N THR A 32 -14.32 1.04 10.93
CA THR A 32 -13.41 0.05 11.51
C THR A 32 -12.13 -0.06 10.69
N LEU A 33 -11.02 0.27 11.32
CA LEU A 33 -9.68 0.05 10.77
C LEU A 33 -9.21 -1.38 11.06
N GLN A 34 -8.91 -2.13 10.02
CA GLN A 34 -8.17 -3.38 10.14
C GLN A 34 -6.67 -3.10 10.03
N VAL A 35 -5.90 -3.67 10.96
CA VAL A 35 -4.43 -3.61 10.95
C VAL A 35 -3.88 -5.03 10.95
N ILE A 36 -3.07 -5.37 9.95
CA ILE A 36 -2.37 -6.64 9.87
C ILE A 36 -0.87 -6.35 9.95
N SER A 37 -0.18 -6.97 10.90
CA SER A 37 1.27 -6.85 11.03
C SER A 37 1.99 -8.09 10.49
N ARG A 38 3.16 -7.90 9.90
CA ARG A 38 4.06 -8.98 9.49
C ARG A 38 5.47 -8.66 9.98
N PHE A 39 6.12 -9.65 10.58
CA PHE A 39 7.55 -9.58 10.88
C PHE A 39 8.32 -10.19 9.72
N ASN A 40 9.12 -9.41 9.03
CA ASN A 40 9.97 -9.88 7.94
C ASN A 40 11.40 -9.96 8.43
N PHE A 41 12.00 -11.13 8.25
CA PHE A 41 13.41 -11.39 8.49
C PHE A 41 14.08 -11.78 7.18
N TYR A 42 15.05 -11.01 6.77
CA TYR A 42 15.81 -11.20 5.54
C TYR A 42 17.22 -11.65 5.88
N ILE A 43 17.55 -12.87 5.47
CA ILE A 43 18.91 -13.41 5.60
C ILE A 43 19.83 -12.80 4.56
N PRO A 44 21.15 -12.71 4.84
CA PRO A 44 22.14 -12.29 3.86
C PRO A 44 22.09 -13.16 2.60
N CYS A 45 22.23 -12.54 1.43
CA CYS A 45 22.22 -13.24 0.18
C CYS A 45 23.24 -12.67 -0.80
N LEU A 46 24.26 -13.46 -1.16
CA LEU A 46 25.29 -13.10 -2.12
C LEU A 46 24.81 -13.15 -3.58
N TYR A 47 23.76 -13.94 -3.87
CA TYR A 47 23.26 -14.17 -5.23
C TYR A 47 21.92 -13.44 -5.45
N ILE A 48 21.91 -12.15 -5.20
CA ILE A 48 20.70 -11.31 -5.24
C ILE A 48 20.00 -11.41 -6.59
N ASP A 49 20.75 -11.45 -7.69
CA ASP A 49 20.21 -11.52 -9.06
C ASP A 49 19.52 -12.85 -9.39
N GLN A 50 19.83 -13.92 -8.65
CA GLN A 50 19.29 -15.26 -8.88
C GLN A 50 18.08 -15.58 -8.00
N ILE A 51 17.87 -14.81 -6.93
CA ILE A 51 16.76 -15.03 -6.01
C ILE A 51 15.66 -14.02 -6.36
N ARG A 52 14.48 -14.54 -6.67
CA ARG A 52 13.24 -13.74 -6.70
C ARG A 52 12.88 -13.32 -5.27
N THR A 53 13.73 -12.50 -4.66
CA THR A 53 13.42 -11.86 -3.38
C THR A 53 12.37 -10.81 -3.65
N SER A 54 11.24 -10.98 -3.06
CA SER A 54 9.99 -10.26 -3.27
C SER A 54 9.83 -9.71 -4.70
N SER A 55 9.05 -10.43 -5.52
CA SER A 55 8.61 -9.91 -6.81
C SER A 55 8.05 -8.50 -6.60
N LYS A 56 8.38 -7.58 -7.51
CA LYS A 56 7.82 -6.22 -7.47
C LYS A 56 6.30 -6.28 -7.33
N HIS A 57 5.76 -5.55 -6.39
CA HIS A 57 4.34 -5.52 -6.08
C HIS A 57 3.93 -4.17 -5.51
N ALA A 58 2.64 -3.93 -5.45
CA ALA A 58 2.03 -2.93 -4.59
C ALA A 58 1.34 -3.63 -3.42
N ASP A 59 1.11 -2.94 -2.32
CA ASP A 59 0.38 -3.51 -1.19
C ASP A 59 -1.11 -3.56 -1.45
N SER A 60 -1.78 -4.62 -0.95
CA SER A 60 -3.25 -4.73 -1.05
C SER A 60 -4.00 -3.78 -0.14
N ALA A 61 -3.39 -3.33 0.96
CA ALA A 61 -3.99 -2.44 1.94
C ALA A 61 -4.30 -1.04 1.38
N ALA A 62 -4.93 -0.18 2.17
CA ALA A 62 -5.06 1.23 1.82
C ALA A 62 -3.76 1.99 2.08
N MET A 63 -3.12 1.73 3.22
CA MET A 63 -1.83 2.32 3.59
C MET A 63 -0.98 1.28 4.32
N THR A 64 0.33 1.34 4.10
CA THR A 64 1.31 0.56 4.84
C THR A 64 2.20 1.48 5.65
N PHE A 65 2.32 1.20 6.95
CA PHE A 65 3.26 1.85 7.86
C PHE A 65 4.41 0.88 8.11
N LEU A 66 5.58 1.22 7.64
CA LEU A 66 6.74 0.35 7.71
C LEU A 66 7.77 0.87 8.72
N LEU A 67 7.98 0.10 9.78
CA LEU A 67 9.16 0.25 10.60
C LEU A 67 10.30 -0.49 9.91
N GLN A 68 11.24 0.27 9.34
CA GLN A 68 12.41 -0.28 8.68
C GLN A 68 13.47 -0.71 9.70
N ASP A 69 14.44 -1.50 9.25
CA ASP A 69 15.69 -1.69 9.96
C ASP A 69 16.33 -0.34 10.31
N LYS A 70 17.10 -0.29 11.39
CA LYS A 70 17.68 0.97 11.89
C LYS A 70 18.85 1.47 11.04
N GLU A 71 19.54 0.57 10.35
CA GLU A 71 20.81 0.84 9.67
C GLU A 71 20.81 0.41 8.20
N LEU A 72 19.98 -0.61 7.86
CA LEU A 72 20.04 -1.24 6.56
C LEU A 72 18.88 -0.84 5.66
N GLU A 73 19.22 -0.21 4.56
CA GLU A 73 18.31 0.00 3.44
C GLU A 73 18.02 -1.37 2.77
N GLY A 74 16.93 -1.43 2.02
CA GLY A 74 16.57 -2.65 1.30
C GLY A 74 15.21 -2.52 0.62
N LEU A 75 14.46 -1.46 0.92
CA LEU A 75 13.20 -1.15 0.26
C LEU A 75 13.48 -0.22 -0.92
N GLU A 76 12.96 -0.60 -2.09
CA GLU A 76 13.08 0.20 -3.32
C GLU A 76 11.70 0.41 -3.94
N PHE A 77 11.45 1.61 -4.47
CA PHE A 77 10.23 2.01 -5.17
C PHE A 77 10.50 2.23 -6.65
N GLU A 78 9.56 1.79 -7.49
CA GLU A 78 9.60 2.00 -8.93
C GLU A 78 8.90 3.32 -9.28
N LYS A 79 9.60 4.19 -9.99
CA LYS A 79 9.05 5.41 -10.58
C LYS A 79 9.68 5.61 -11.94
N ASP A 80 8.86 5.83 -12.96
CA ASP A 80 9.30 6.09 -14.34
C ASP A 80 10.28 5.01 -14.88
N ASN A 81 10.03 3.73 -14.50
CA ASN A 81 10.87 2.55 -14.78
C ASN A 81 12.27 2.58 -14.12
N GLU A 82 12.49 3.45 -13.16
CA GLU A 82 13.70 3.49 -12.35
C GLU A 82 13.41 3.08 -10.90
N TRP A 83 14.42 2.51 -10.22
CA TRP A 83 14.30 2.07 -8.83
C TRP A 83 14.99 3.06 -7.90
N PHE A 84 14.23 3.56 -6.92
CA PHE A 84 14.69 4.48 -5.89
C PHE A 84 14.67 3.82 -4.53
N LYS A 85 15.77 3.89 -3.82
CA LYS A 85 15.86 3.39 -2.44
C LYS A 85 15.07 4.27 -1.50
N ALA A 86 14.30 3.64 -0.61
CA ALA A 86 13.70 4.31 0.53
C ALA A 86 14.77 4.53 1.60
N PRO A 87 15.12 5.78 1.94
CA PRO A 87 16.15 6.04 2.93
C PRO A 87 15.72 5.57 4.32
N VAL A 88 16.65 5.09 5.10
CA VAL A 88 16.46 4.85 6.53
C VAL A 88 16.69 6.15 7.29
N LEU A 89 15.62 6.67 7.88
CA LEU A 89 15.68 7.87 8.70
C LEU A 89 15.49 7.50 10.18
N PRO A 90 16.38 7.96 11.09
CA PRO A 90 16.23 7.71 12.51
C PRO A 90 14.87 8.20 13.04
N HIS A 91 14.22 7.37 13.86
CA HIS A 91 12.94 7.69 14.50
C HIS A 91 11.77 7.98 13.54
N ALA A 92 11.89 7.57 12.27
CA ALA A 92 10.84 7.71 11.27
C ALA A 92 10.14 6.38 10.99
N ILE A 93 8.88 6.48 10.59
CA ILE A 93 8.11 5.38 10.00
C ILE A 93 7.93 5.73 8.52
N PHE A 94 8.28 4.79 7.65
CA PHE A 94 8.00 4.95 6.22
C PHE A 94 6.52 4.64 5.96
N VAL A 95 5.87 5.44 5.10
CA VAL A 95 4.45 5.24 4.76
C VAL A 95 4.27 5.23 3.25
N ASN A 96 3.57 4.22 2.75
CA ASN A 96 3.20 4.14 1.33
C ASN A 96 1.71 3.86 1.15
N VAL A 97 1.21 4.32 0.01
CA VAL A 97 -0.16 4.08 -0.46
C VAL A 97 -0.24 2.68 -1.07
N GLY A 98 -1.32 1.98 -0.78
CA GLY A 98 -1.63 0.68 -1.38
C GLY A 98 -2.85 0.71 -2.30
N ASP A 99 -3.17 -0.45 -2.88
CA ASP A 99 -4.18 -0.59 -3.95
C ASP A 99 -5.59 -0.15 -3.51
N GLN A 100 -5.99 -0.43 -2.26
CA GLN A 100 -7.32 -0.04 -1.80
C GLN A 100 -7.50 1.49 -1.74
N MET A 101 -6.46 2.24 -1.37
CA MET A 101 -6.52 3.71 -1.41
C MET A 101 -6.53 4.21 -2.86
N GLU A 102 -5.81 3.57 -3.77
CA GLU A 102 -5.88 3.91 -5.20
C GLU A 102 -7.31 3.70 -5.74
N ILE A 103 -7.97 2.61 -5.37
CA ILE A 103 -9.37 2.35 -5.75
C ILE A 103 -10.29 3.44 -5.19
N MET A 104 -10.24 3.68 -3.87
CA MET A 104 -11.14 4.63 -3.20
C MET A 104 -10.95 6.06 -3.67
N SER A 105 -9.72 6.45 -3.99
CA SER A 105 -9.42 7.78 -4.56
C SER A 105 -9.65 7.88 -6.06
N ASN A 106 -10.27 6.89 -6.69
CA ASN A 106 -10.47 6.82 -8.14
C ASN A 106 -9.17 7.01 -8.92
N GLY A 107 -8.06 6.47 -8.41
CA GLY A 107 -6.75 6.51 -9.04
C GLY A 107 -5.99 7.82 -8.88
N ILE A 108 -6.45 8.76 -8.05
CA ILE A 108 -5.73 10.01 -7.79
C ILE A 108 -4.47 9.72 -6.96
N PHE A 109 -4.60 8.98 -5.85
CA PHE A 109 -3.46 8.47 -5.10
C PHE A 109 -3.04 7.12 -5.68
N LYS A 110 -1.85 7.05 -6.25
CA LYS A 110 -1.34 5.81 -6.87
C LYS A 110 -0.71 4.89 -5.84
N SER A 111 -1.02 3.60 -5.93
CA SER A 111 -0.31 2.60 -5.14
C SER A 111 1.13 2.45 -5.62
N ALA A 112 2.03 2.42 -4.64
CA ALA A 112 3.46 2.42 -4.90
C ALA A 112 3.98 1.02 -5.20
N ILE A 113 4.49 0.80 -6.41
CA ILE A 113 5.19 -0.44 -6.75
C ILE A 113 6.54 -0.44 -6.08
N HIS A 114 6.84 -1.51 -5.36
CA HIS A 114 8.06 -1.64 -4.61
C HIS A 114 8.59 -3.09 -4.58
N ARG A 115 9.83 -3.23 -4.15
CA ARG A 115 10.50 -4.51 -3.92
C ARG A 115 11.42 -4.41 -2.72
N VAL A 116 11.84 -5.55 -2.18
CA VAL A 116 12.89 -5.61 -1.16
C VAL A 116 14.11 -6.29 -1.76
N VAL A 117 15.26 -5.63 -1.57
CA VAL A 117 16.58 -6.15 -1.95
C VAL A 117 17.30 -6.54 -0.66
N PRO A 118 17.66 -7.81 -0.46
CA PRO A 118 18.43 -8.24 0.71
C PRO A 118 19.82 -7.63 0.71
N ASN A 119 20.41 -7.54 1.89
CA ASN A 119 21.83 -7.20 2.01
C ASN A 119 22.68 -8.46 1.77
N PRO A 120 23.83 -8.37 1.07
CA PRO A 120 24.68 -9.52 0.83
C PRO A 120 25.39 -10.05 2.09
N GLU A 121 25.59 -9.22 3.10
CA GLU A 121 26.42 -9.53 4.27
C GLU A 121 25.67 -9.52 5.60
N LYS A 122 24.60 -8.73 5.71
CA LYS A 122 23.91 -8.47 6.96
C LYS A 122 22.45 -8.88 6.92
N GLU A 123 21.97 -9.42 8.01
CA GLU A 123 20.55 -9.66 8.27
C GLU A 123 19.79 -8.34 8.37
N ARG A 124 18.54 -8.34 7.91
CA ARG A 124 17.66 -7.18 7.99
C ARG A 124 16.29 -7.59 8.55
N ILE A 125 15.72 -6.76 9.41
CA ILE A 125 14.38 -6.95 9.94
C ILE A 125 13.51 -5.76 9.52
N SER A 126 12.24 -6.02 9.19
CA SER A 126 11.25 -4.98 9.01
C SER A 126 9.88 -5.40 9.52
N LEU A 127 9.08 -4.41 9.93
CA LEU A 127 7.74 -4.60 10.45
C LEU A 127 6.75 -3.70 9.70
N PRO A 128 6.15 -4.18 8.60
CA PRO A 128 5.02 -3.51 7.97
C PRO A 128 3.73 -3.73 8.76
N LEU A 129 2.93 -2.67 8.83
CA LEU A 129 1.58 -2.65 9.36
C LEU A 129 0.65 -2.25 8.20
N PHE A 130 -0.09 -3.22 7.69
CA PHE A 130 -1.03 -3.03 6.60
C PHE A 130 -2.37 -2.55 7.15
N CYS A 131 -2.75 -1.33 6.82
CA CYS A 131 -3.91 -0.63 7.34
C CYS A 131 -4.95 -0.43 6.24
N GLY A 132 -6.22 -0.76 6.54
CA GLY A 132 -7.29 -0.59 5.57
C GLY A 132 -8.66 -1.00 6.12
N PRO A 133 -9.70 -0.97 5.30
CA PRO A 133 -11.02 -1.44 5.66
C PRO A 133 -11.03 -2.94 5.99
N ALA A 134 -11.99 -3.35 6.79
CA ALA A 134 -12.21 -4.77 7.11
C ALA A 134 -12.49 -5.57 5.84
N GLN A 135 -12.04 -6.85 5.79
CA GLN A 135 -12.12 -7.70 4.59
C GLN A 135 -13.53 -7.86 4.02
N HIS A 136 -14.56 -7.88 4.88
CA HIS A 136 -15.94 -8.02 4.44
C HIS A 136 -16.53 -6.72 3.86
N LYS A 137 -15.83 -5.61 3.99
CA LYS A 137 -16.28 -4.30 3.50
C LYS A 137 -16.13 -4.26 1.98
N GLU A 138 -17.17 -3.76 1.32
CA GLU A 138 -17.09 -3.38 -0.08
C GLU A 138 -16.46 -2.00 -0.19
N ILE A 139 -15.48 -1.85 -1.06
CA ILE A 139 -14.81 -0.59 -1.37
C ILE A 139 -14.97 -0.26 -2.85
N GLY A 140 -14.99 1.01 -3.16
CA GLY A 140 -15.02 1.51 -4.54
C GLY A 140 -14.59 2.97 -4.58
N PRO A 141 -14.55 3.58 -5.77
CA PRO A 141 -14.28 5.00 -5.87
C PRO A 141 -15.31 5.81 -5.09
N LEU A 142 -14.83 6.75 -4.26
CA LEU A 142 -15.71 7.65 -3.53
C LEU A 142 -16.61 8.41 -4.50
N LYS A 143 -17.91 8.40 -4.26
CA LYS A 143 -18.91 9.03 -5.16
C LYS A 143 -18.62 10.51 -5.42
N ALA A 144 -18.11 11.23 -4.41
CA ALA A 144 -17.74 12.63 -4.52
C ALA A 144 -16.57 12.89 -5.51
N LEU A 145 -15.79 11.87 -5.86
CA LEU A 145 -14.69 11.97 -6.83
C LEU A 145 -15.12 11.58 -8.26
N ILE A 146 -16.37 11.16 -8.44
CA ILE A 146 -16.88 10.73 -9.74
C ILE A 146 -17.68 11.89 -10.34
N THR A 147 -17.26 12.36 -11.51
CA THR A 147 -17.95 13.41 -12.28
C THR A 147 -18.13 12.97 -13.73
N LYS A 148 -18.79 13.79 -14.52
CA LYS A 148 -18.90 13.55 -15.99
C LYS A 148 -17.53 13.57 -16.67
N ASP A 149 -16.64 14.44 -16.20
CA ASP A 149 -15.30 14.61 -16.77
C ASP A 149 -14.27 13.63 -16.14
N GLN A 150 -14.61 13.05 -14.99
CA GLN A 150 -13.80 12.07 -14.26
C GLN A 150 -14.67 10.87 -13.85
N PRO A 151 -15.01 9.99 -14.79
CA PRO A 151 -15.81 8.80 -14.48
C PRO A 151 -15.08 7.84 -13.57
N ALA A 152 -15.82 6.90 -12.97
CA ALA A 152 -15.21 5.82 -12.20
C ALA A 152 -14.29 4.99 -13.08
N ILE A 153 -13.05 4.77 -12.63
CA ILE A 153 -12.07 3.92 -13.34
C ILE A 153 -11.87 2.55 -12.68
N TYR A 154 -12.48 2.34 -11.52
CA TYR A 154 -12.48 1.07 -10.79
C TYR A 154 -13.90 0.63 -10.47
N LYS A 155 -14.11 -0.69 -10.46
CA LYS A 155 -15.34 -1.33 -9.95
C LYS A 155 -15.32 -1.31 -8.43
N SER A 156 -16.51 -1.28 -7.80
CA SER A 156 -16.64 -1.63 -6.39
C SER A 156 -16.37 -3.11 -6.20
N VAL A 157 -15.63 -3.45 -5.14
CA VAL A 157 -15.21 -4.82 -4.85
C VAL A 157 -15.32 -5.13 -3.37
N LYS A 158 -15.78 -6.34 -3.06
CA LYS A 158 -15.71 -6.94 -1.72
C LYS A 158 -14.43 -7.75 -1.60
N ASN A 159 -13.85 -7.74 -0.40
CA ASN A 159 -12.69 -8.56 -0.08
C ASN A 159 -11.55 -8.41 -1.10
N TYR A 160 -11.07 -7.19 -1.32
CA TYR A 160 -9.97 -6.94 -2.26
C TYR A 160 -8.73 -7.81 -1.99
N ASN A 161 -8.49 -8.17 -0.73
CA ASN A 161 -7.37 -9.06 -0.37
C ASN A 161 -7.48 -10.44 -1.04
N GLU A 162 -8.69 -10.99 -1.21
CA GLU A 162 -8.86 -12.25 -1.95
C GLU A 162 -8.45 -12.11 -3.42
N ILE A 163 -8.84 -11.00 -4.06
CA ILE A 163 -8.42 -10.69 -5.43
C ILE A 163 -6.90 -10.57 -5.48
N PHE A 164 -6.32 -9.84 -4.53
CA PHE A 164 -4.87 -9.66 -4.44
C PHE A 164 -4.13 -11.01 -4.36
N PHE A 165 -4.48 -11.87 -3.41
CA PHE A 165 -3.80 -13.16 -3.23
C PHE A 165 -4.05 -14.15 -4.38
N ARG A 166 -5.12 -13.98 -5.14
CA ARG A 166 -5.39 -14.78 -6.35
C ARG A 166 -4.46 -14.41 -7.49
N TYR A 167 -4.23 -13.13 -7.75
CA TYR A 167 -3.51 -12.66 -8.93
C TYR A 167 -2.04 -12.35 -8.67
N HIS A 168 -1.66 -11.89 -7.49
CA HIS A 168 -0.27 -11.57 -7.17
C HIS A 168 0.72 -12.71 -7.47
N PRO A 169 0.45 -14.00 -7.13
CA PRO A 169 1.36 -15.09 -7.45
C PRO A 169 1.51 -15.37 -8.95
N THR A 170 0.57 -14.92 -9.77
CA THR A 170 0.60 -15.11 -11.23
C THR A 170 1.40 -14.05 -11.96
N GLY A 171 1.91 -13.03 -11.25
CA GLY A 171 2.61 -11.90 -11.83
C GLY A 171 1.69 -10.83 -12.43
N ILE A 172 0.38 -11.02 -12.38
CA ILE A 172 -0.60 -10.00 -12.78
C ILE A 172 -0.77 -9.02 -11.63
N ARG A 173 -0.69 -7.72 -11.92
CA ARG A 173 -0.97 -6.68 -10.93
C ARG A 173 -2.46 -6.71 -10.55
N PRO A 174 -2.83 -7.05 -9.30
CA PRO A 174 -4.22 -7.33 -8.93
C PRO A 174 -5.19 -6.20 -9.22
N ILE A 175 -4.80 -4.95 -8.98
CA ILE A 175 -5.65 -3.78 -9.20
C ILE A 175 -6.10 -3.62 -10.67
N THR A 176 -5.34 -4.15 -11.63
CA THR A 176 -5.73 -4.08 -13.05
C THR A 176 -6.98 -4.89 -13.35
N THR A 177 -7.27 -5.93 -12.57
CA THR A 177 -8.44 -6.79 -12.75
C THR A 177 -9.77 -6.15 -12.33
N VAL A 178 -9.68 -5.07 -11.56
CA VAL A 178 -10.83 -4.30 -11.09
C VAL A 178 -10.98 -2.95 -11.79
N LYS A 179 -10.11 -2.65 -12.77
CA LYS A 179 -10.29 -1.49 -13.64
C LYS A 179 -11.51 -1.66 -14.53
N MET A 180 -12.20 -0.56 -14.75
CA MET A 180 -13.24 -0.46 -15.80
C MET A 180 -12.56 -0.22 -17.14
N THR A 181 -13.02 -0.92 -18.16
CA THR A 181 -12.61 -0.72 -19.57
C THR A 181 -13.38 0.41 -20.18
#